data_cffa0c946754f7d62c623f75bc3a6a3e
#
_entry.id   cffa0c946754f7d62c623f75bc3a6a3e
#
_cell.length_a   1.000
_cell.length_b   1.000
_cell.length_c   1.000
_cell.angle_alpha   90.00
_cell.angle_beta   90.00
_cell.angle_gamma   90.00
#
_symmetry.space_group_name_H-M   'P 1'
#
loop_
_entity.id
_entity.type
_entity.pdbx_description
1 polymer ?
#
loop_
_entity_poly.entity_id
_entity_poly.type
_entity_poly.pdbx_seq_one_letter_code
_entity_poly.pdbx_strand_id
1 'polypeptide(L)'
;METNGQANGLKSKKKDDADSKDNLWSAILEEVQNQGNTKLPSNKNVLVLGDNETGKTTLIAKLQGVEDPKKGSALEYAFIDVRDEYRDDHTRLSVWVLDGDPGHTNLLKFALNEETFPHTLVMLTVAMTTPWGILDQLQSWASVLGDHIDKLDLTPEQRLQSKKQQVQKWQRYTEPGDELEANASSPMKRSSRNLSDDLDSDDEDNQLPEAVLTTNLGLDIVVVATKTDYMSTLEKEHDYRDEHFDFMQQWIRRFCLQYGAALFYTSSKEDKNCDLLYKYLTHRIYGLPFRTPALIVEKDAVLIPAGWDSMKKISILYENMQTCQPDDYYRDAIVQPATRKVG
;
A
#
# COMPACT_ATOMS: atom_id res chain seq x y z
N MET A 1 -15.26 -30.50 -77.23
CA MET A 1 -14.25 -30.96 -76.24
C MET A 1 -13.67 -29.68 -75.71
N GLU A 2 -14.29 -29.14 -74.71
CA GLU A 2 -14.04 -29.26 -73.22
C GLU A 2 -12.67 -28.69 -72.87
N THR A 3 -12.66 -27.64 -72.14
CA THR A 3 -12.23 -27.68 -70.78
C THR A 3 -12.58 -26.38 -70.04
N ASN A 4 -13.36 -26.56 -68.98
CA ASN A 4 -13.58 -25.66 -67.87
C ASN A 4 -12.32 -25.52 -67.01
N GLY A 5 -12.14 -24.39 -66.33
CA GLY A 5 -11.25 -24.36 -65.18
C GLY A 5 -11.03 -23.03 -64.56
N GLN A 6 -11.67 -22.83 -63.45
CA GLN A 6 -11.20 -22.07 -62.27
C GLN A 6 -11.20 -20.54 -62.27
N ALA A 7 -12.23 -20.03 -61.65
CA ALA A 7 -12.20 -18.76 -60.94
C ALA A 7 -12.96 -18.95 -59.63
N ASN A 8 -12.24 -19.30 -58.55
CA ASN A 8 -12.72 -19.21 -57.18
C ASN A 8 -11.50 -19.21 -56.25
N GLY A 9 -11.19 -18.06 -55.66
CA GLY A 9 -10.10 -17.99 -54.67
C GLY A 9 -9.73 -16.62 -54.15
N LEU A 10 -10.58 -15.62 -54.25
CA LEU A 10 -10.21 -14.26 -53.83
C LEU A 10 -11.31 -13.48 -53.03
N LYS A 11 -12.32 -14.17 -52.46
CA LYS A 11 -13.39 -13.50 -51.71
C LYS A 11 -13.49 -13.80 -50.24
N SER A 12 -12.67 -14.70 -49.66
CA SER A 12 -12.77 -15.06 -48.23
C SER A 12 -11.81 -14.24 -47.34
N LYS A 13 -10.69 -13.72 -47.82
CA LYS A 13 -9.73 -13.00 -46.98
C LYS A 13 -10.09 -11.54 -46.63
N LYS A 14 -11.07 -10.92 -47.29
CA LYS A 14 -11.49 -9.54 -46.97
C LYS A 14 -12.60 -9.42 -45.93
N LYS A 15 -13.27 -10.53 -45.60
CA LYS A 15 -14.38 -10.51 -44.64
C LYS A 15 -13.89 -10.72 -43.20
N ASP A 16 -12.85 -11.54 -43.02
CA ASP A 16 -12.26 -11.81 -41.68
C ASP A 16 -11.48 -10.63 -41.12
N ASP A 17 -10.86 -9.79 -42.00
CA ASP A 17 -10.15 -8.59 -41.56
C ASP A 17 -11.07 -7.42 -41.19
N ALA A 18 -12.29 -7.37 -41.71
CA ALA A 18 -13.28 -6.35 -41.36
C ALA A 18 -13.97 -6.68 -40.04
N ASP A 19 -14.36 -7.92 -39.83
CA ASP A 19 -14.98 -8.38 -38.56
C ASP A 19 -14.00 -8.30 -37.35
N SER A 20 -12.72 -8.51 -37.59
CA SER A 20 -11.66 -8.36 -36.60
C SER A 20 -11.43 -6.91 -36.17
N LYS A 21 -11.49 -5.96 -37.15
CA LYS A 21 -11.36 -4.53 -36.87
C LYS A 21 -12.60 -3.96 -36.16
N ASP A 22 -13.78 -4.38 -36.56
CA ASP A 22 -15.03 -3.94 -35.91
C ASP A 22 -15.12 -4.46 -34.47
N ASN A 23 -14.63 -5.67 -34.17
CA ASN A 23 -14.53 -6.20 -32.81
C ASN A 23 -13.50 -5.41 -31.97
N LEU A 24 -12.36 -5.03 -32.55
CA LEU A 24 -11.34 -4.25 -31.86
C LEU A 24 -11.85 -2.83 -31.53
N TRP A 25 -12.55 -2.20 -32.48
CA TRP A 25 -13.15 -0.88 -32.28
C TRP A 25 -14.30 -0.93 -31.27
N SER A 26 -15.10 -1.98 -31.27
CA SER A 26 -16.16 -2.18 -30.27
C SER A 26 -15.58 -2.37 -28.88
N ALA A 27 -14.51 -3.14 -28.74
CA ALA A 27 -13.81 -3.32 -27.47
C ALA A 27 -13.16 -2.02 -26.97
N ILE A 28 -12.54 -1.25 -27.85
CA ILE A 28 -11.96 0.06 -27.52
C ILE A 28 -13.05 1.07 -27.15
N LEU A 29 -14.18 1.08 -27.84
CA LEU A 29 -15.30 1.97 -27.54
C LEU A 29 -15.97 1.58 -26.22
N GLU A 30 -16.09 0.30 -25.92
CA GLU A 30 -16.62 -0.20 -24.64
C GLU A 30 -15.67 0.15 -23.48
N GLU A 31 -14.37 0.03 -23.70
CA GLU A 31 -13.34 0.44 -22.73
C GLU A 31 -13.32 1.97 -22.53
N VAL A 32 -13.45 2.76 -23.60
CA VAL A 32 -13.54 4.23 -23.52
C VAL A 32 -14.88 4.68 -22.89
N GLN A 33 -15.98 3.99 -23.15
CA GLN A 33 -17.25 4.27 -22.50
C GLN A 33 -17.23 3.89 -21.01
N ASN A 34 -16.60 2.78 -20.67
CA ASN A 34 -16.40 2.37 -19.28
C ASN A 34 -15.44 3.31 -18.53
N GLN A 35 -14.42 3.84 -19.19
CA GLN A 35 -13.52 4.85 -18.64
C GLN A 35 -14.14 6.25 -18.57
N GLY A 36 -15.08 6.58 -19.45
CA GLY A 36 -15.68 7.92 -19.58
C GLY A 36 -16.79 8.25 -18.58
N ASN A 37 -17.32 7.27 -17.86
CA ASN A 37 -18.54 7.46 -17.05
C ASN A 37 -18.41 7.08 -15.57
N THR A 38 -17.24 6.70 -15.07
CA THR A 38 -17.08 6.33 -13.67
C THR A 38 -16.64 7.54 -12.86
N LYS A 39 -17.58 8.17 -12.18
CA LYS A 39 -17.28 9.10 -11.08
C LYS A 39 -16.48 8.40 -10.01
N LEU A 40 -15.59 9.14 -9.36
CA LEU A 40 -14.87 8.63 -8.20
C LEU A 40 -15.84 8.10 -7.14
N PRO A 41 -15.67 6.87 -6.63
CA PRO A 41 -16.57 6.30 -5.64
C PRO A 41 -16.52 7.10 -4.34
N SER A 42 -17.69 7.29 -3.70
CA SER A 42 -17.83 8.07 -2.46
C SER A 42 -17.79 7.22 -1.19
N ASN A 43 -17.75 5.89 -1.32
CA ASN A 43 -17.84 4.94 -0.21
C ASN A 43 -16.48 4.41 0.28
N LYS A 44 -15.41 5.13 0.00
CA LYS A 44 -14.04 4.72 0.38
C LYS A 44 -13.65 5.28 1.73
N ASN A 45 -12.91 4.47 2.50
CA ASN A 45 -12.53 4.78 3.87
C ASN A 45 -11.04 4.52 4.11
N VAL A 46 -10.46 5.30 5.01
CA VAL A 46 -9.17 5.02 5.65
C VAL A 46 -9.40 4.90 7.15
N LEU A 47 -8.93 3.81 7.73
CA LEU A 47 -8.90 3.59 9.17
C LEU A 47 -7.47 3.79 9.68
N VAL A 48 -7.27 4.75 10.59
CA VAL A 48 -5.97 5.12 11.14
C VAL A 48 -5.84 4.56 12.56
N LEU A 49 -4.86 3.69 12.77
CA LEU A 49 -4.55 3.02 14.03
C LEU A 49 -3.13 3.35 14.48
N GLY A 50 -2.90 3.33 15.75
CA GLY A 50 -1.59 3.56 16.38
C GLY A 50 -1.76 4.09 17.79
N ASP A 51 -0.69 4.01 18.57
CA ASP A 51 -0.68 4.49 19.96
C ASP A 51 -0.93 6.00 20.03
N ASN A 52 -1.25 6.48 21.23
CA ASN A 52 -1.34 7.90 21.48
C ASN A 52 0.01 8.58 21.19
N GLU A 53 -0.04 9.83 20.75
CA GLU A 53 1.14 10.63 20.41
C GLU A 53 1.93 10.16 19.16
N THR A 54 1.47 9.15 18.43
CA THR A 54 2.10 8.77 17.14
C THR A 54 1.86 9.78 16.01
N GLY A 55 1.13 10.86 16.27
CA GLY A 55 0.92 11.92 15.28
C GLY A 55 -0.22 11.67 14.28
N LYS A 56 -1.14 10.73 14.57
CA LYS A 56 -2.30 10.41 13.70
C LYS A 56 -3.08 11.65 13.29
N THR A 57 -3.60 12.40 14.26
CA THR A 57 -4.43 13.59 14.01
C THR A 57 -3.67 14.67 13.25
N THR A 58 -2.40 14.90 13.60
CA THR A 58 -1.53 15.87 12.89
C THR A 58 -1.28 15.46 11.44
N LEU A 59 -1.02 14.17 11.20
CA LEU A 59 -0.81 13.65 9.85
C LEU A 59 -2.07 13.82 9.00
N ILE A 60 -3.24 13.44 9.53
CA ILE A 60 -4.51 13.59 8.80
C ILE A 60 -4.82 15.07 8.54
N ALA A 61 -4.61 15.95 9.52
CA ALA A 61 -4.77 17.40 9.32
C ALA A 61 -3.85 17.93 8.20
N LYS A 62 -2.60 17.45 8.16
CA LYS A 62 -1.67 17.79 7.08
C LYS A 62 -2.19 17.34 5.71
N LEU A 63 -2.72 16.13 5.60
CA LEU A 63 -3.32 15.61 4.36
C LEU A 63 -4.61 16.38 3.96
N GLN A 64 -5.32 16.95 4.92
CA GLN A 64 -6.49 17.80 4.70
C GLN A 64 -6.13 19.25 4.33
N GLY A 65 -4.88 19.67 4.56
CA GLY A 65 -4.48 21.08 4.47
C GLY A 65 -4.96 21.94 5.64
N VAL A 66 -5.21 21.34 6.83
CA VAL A 66 -5.64 22.03 8.06
C VAL A 66 -4.42 22.30 8.94
N GLU A 67 -4.23 23.56 9.37
CA GLU A 67 -3.04 23.94 10.15
C GLU A 67 -3.15 23.57 11.63
N ASP A 68 -4.33 23.74 12.25
CA ASP A 68 -4.55 23.51 13.69
C ASP A 68 -5.54 22.38 13.94
N PRO A 69 -5.10 21.12 13.98
CA PRO A 69 -5.97 20.00 14.27
C PRO A 69 -6.44 20.03 15.72
N LYS A 70 -7.75 19.96 15.92
CA LYS A 70 -8.31 19.72 17.26
C LYS A 70 -8.15 18.25 17.59
N LYS A 71 -7.54 17.98 18.75
CA LYS A 71 -7.47 16.61 19.26
C LYS A 71 -8.87 16.19 19.71
N GLY A 72 -9.43 15.17 19.08
CA GLY A 72 -10.64 14.51 19.52
C GLY A 72 -10.33 13.36 20.51
N SER A 73 -11.32 12.58 20.81
CA SER A 73 -11.21 11.42 21.70
C SER A 73 -11.98 10.24 21.14
N ALA A 74 -11.59 9.05 21.56
CA ALA A 74 -12.23 7.78 21.22
C ALA A 74 -12.15 7.44 19.73
N LEU A 75 -13.12 7.77 18.91
CA LEU A 75 -13.14 7.56 17.46
C LEU A 75 -13.49 8.87 16.77
N GLU A 76 -12.55 9.42 16.03
CA GLU A 76 -12.71 10.67 15.28
C GLU A 76 -13.07 10.37 13.82
N TYR A 77 -13.94 11.20 13.26
CA TYR A 77 -14.23 11.21 11.84
C TYR A 77 -13.70 12.47 11.18
N ALA A 78 -13.02 12.30 10.08
CA ALA A 78 -12.52 13.35 9.22
C ALA A 78 -12.75 12.98 7.76
N PHE A 79 -12.47 13.88 6.83
CA PHE A 79 -12.47 13.57 5.41
C PHE A 79 -11.31 14.29 4.72
N ILE A 80 -10.82 13.68 3.65
CA ILE A 80 -9.81 14.26 2.77
C ILE A 80 -10.47 14.49 1.42
N ASP A 81 -10.36 15.70 0.88
CA ASP A 81 -10.83 15.99 -0.47
C ASP A 81 -9.89 15.33 -1.49
N VAL A 82 -10.46 14.57 -2.40
CA VAL A 82 -9.74 13.87 -3.47
C VAL A 82 -10.20 14.43 -4.81
N ARG A 83 -9.23 14.83 -5.63
CA ARG A 83 -9.49 15.37 -6.96
C ARG A 83 -8.74 14.58 -8.01
N ASP A 84 -9.46 14.18 -9.05
CA ASP A 84 -8.88 13.68 -10.28
C ASP A 84 -8.68 14.85 -11.27
N GLU A 85 -7.44 15.30 -11.36
CA GLU A 85 -7.09 16.44 -12.23
C GLU A 85 -7.29 16.14 -13.72
N TYR A 86 -7.30 14.85 -14.11
CA TYR A 86 -7.47 14.44 -15.50
C TYR A 86 -8.94 14.42 -15.94
N ARG A 87 -9.86 14.14 -15.01
CA ARG A 87 -11.31 13.98 -15.30
C ARG A 87 -12.16 15.10 -14.73
N ASP A 88 -11.54 16.06 -14.03
CA ASP A 88 -12.23 17.14 -13.29
C ASP A 88 -13.33 16.59 -12.34
N ASP A 89 -13.08 15.41 -11.77
CA ASP A 89 -13.96 14.78 -10.79
C ASP A 89 -13.38 14.92 -9.39
N HIS A 90 -14.24 14.99 -8.40
CA HIS A 90 -13.85 15.10 -7.00
C HIS A 90 -14.75 14.27 -6.09
N THR A 91 -14.17 13.78 -5.02
CA THR A 91 -14.87 13.02 -3.98
C THR A 91 -14.27 13.30 -2.61
N ARG A 92 -14.90 12.78 -1.58
CA ARG A 92 -14.41 12.83 -0.21
C ARG A 92 -14.05 11.44 0.25
N LEU A 93 -12.79 11.30 0.66
CA LEU A 93 -12.29 10.10 1.30
C LEU A 93 -12.59 10.18 2.79
N SER A 94 -13.42 9.28 3.29
CA SER A 94 -13.71 9.19 4.72
C SER A 94 -12.51 8.69 5.49
N VAL A 95 -12.20 9.32 6.63
CA VAL A 95 -11.08 8.95 7.50
C VAL A 95 -11.59 8.76 8.92
N TRP A 96 -11.31 7.59 9.49
CA TRP A 96 -11.59 7.25 10.88
C TRP A 96 -10.29 7.14 11.63
N VAL A 97 -10.14 7.90 12.70
CA VAL A 97 -8.94 7.88 13.56
C VAL A 97 -9.32 7.34 14.92
N LEU A 98 -8.79 6.17 15.26
CA LEU A 98 -9.01 5.57 16.57
C LEU A 98 -8.00 6.10 17.57
N ASP A 99 -8.47 6.47 18.76
CA ASP A 99 -7.62 6.78 19.90
C ASP A 99 -6.73 5.59 20.26
N GLY A 100 -5.51 5.84 20.67
CA GLY A 100 -4.53 4.80 21.00
C GLY A 100 -4.77 4.09 22.33
N ASP A 101 -5.82 4.44 23.08
CA ASP A 101 -6.18 3.74 24.30
C ASP A 101 -6.82 2.37 23.96
N PRO A 102 -6.29 1.26 24.50
CA PRO A 102 -6.87 -0.07 24.30
C PRO A 102 -8.36 -0.18 24.67
N GLY A 103 -8.84 0.66 25.59
CA GLY A 103 -10.25 0.72 25.96
C GLY A 103 -11.19 1.14 24.83
N HIS A 104 -10.67 1.77 23.78
CA HIS A 104 -11.45 2.24 22.64
C HIS A 104 -11.50 1.25 21.46
N THR A 105 -10.84 0.10 21.53
CA THR A 105 -10.80 -0.88 20.42
C THR A 105 -12.18 -1.43 20.03
N ASN A 106 -13.12 -1.42 20.98
CA ASN A 106 -14.51 -1.81 20.73
C ASN A 106 -15.25 -0.85 19.76
N LEU A 107 -14.71 0.34 19.53
CA LEU A 107 -15.27 1.32 18.58
C LEU A 107 -14.92 1.00 17.13
N LEU A 108 -13.99 0.08 16.88
CA LEU A 108 -13.63 -0.35 15.52
C LEU A 108 -14.84 -0.79 14.70
N LYS A 109 -15.84 -1.39 15.33
CA LYS A 109 -17.09 -1.83 14.67
C LYS A 109 -17.85 -0.71 13.95
N PHE A 110 -17.65 0.55 14.32
CA PHE A 110 -18.29 1.70 13.68
C PHE A 110 -17.52 2.18 12.44
N ALA A 111 -16.23 1.94 12.38
CA ALA A 111 -15.37 2.31 11.26
C ALA A 111 -15.15 1.16 10.28
N LEU A 112 -15.03 -0.07 10.80
CA LEU A 112 -14.76 -1.27 10.01
C LEU A 112 -15.79 -2.34 10.34
N ASN A 113 -16.76 -2.50 9.46
CA ASN A 113 -17.84 -3.49 9.51
C ASN A 113 -17.94 -4.22 8.16
N GLU A 114 -18.91 -5.11 8.02
CA GLU A 114 -19.11 -5.94 6.82
C GLU A 114 -19.29 -5.10 5.55
N GLU A 115 -19.97 -3.96 5.63
CA GLU A 115 -20.24 -3.08 4.49
C GLU A 115 -19.01 -2.25 4.11
N THR A 116 -18.24 -1.78 5.10
CA THR A 116 -17.09 -0.92 4.87
C THR A 116 -15.80 -1.70 4.59
N PHE A 117 -15.74 -2.98 5.00
CA PHE A 117 -14.55 -3.83 4.85
C PHE A 117 -13.97 -3.82 3.43
N PRO A 118 -14.73 -4.07 2.34
CA PRO A 118 -14.17 -4.10 0.99
C PRO A 118 -13.72 -2.72 0.46
N HIS A 119 -14.01 -1.65 1.20
CA HIS A 119 -13.78 -0.27 0.81
C HIS A 119 -12.80 0.47 1.73
N THR A 120 -12.20 -0.25 2.68
CA THR A 120 -11.32 0.34 3.70
C THR A 120 -9.86 0.00 3.45
N LEU A 121 -9.00 1.02 3.52
CA LEU A 121 -7.56 0.90 3.64
C LEU A 121 -7.18 1.20 5.10
N VAL A 122 -6.26 0.43 5.68
CA VAL A 122 -5.79 0.64 7.05
C VAL A 122 -4.42 1.29 7.04
N MET A 123 -4.27 2.35 7.83
CA MET A 123 -3.01 3.03 8.08
C MET A 123 -2.56 2.73 9.52
N LEU A 124 -1.42 2.07 9.67
CA LEU A 124 -0.78 1.83 10.98
C LEU A 124 0.30 2.89 11.21
N THR A 125 0.14 3.68 12.26
CA THR A 125 1.07 4.78 12.56
C THR A 125 1.92 4.48 13.77
N VAL A 126 3.23 4.72 13.63
CA VAL A 126 4.25 4.67 14.69
C VAL A 126 5.08 5.95 14.65
N ALA A 127 5.78 6.29 15.72
CA ALA A 127 6.54 7.54 15.78
C ALA A 127 8.02 7.31 16.06
N MET A 128 8.88 8.06 15.39
CA MET A 128 10.33 8.04 15.62
C MET A 128 10.75 8.66 16.96
N THR A 129 9.83 9.28 17.69
CA THR A 129 10.06 9.76 19.06
C THR A 129 10.12 8.64 20.09
N THR A 130 9.60 7.45 19.76
CA THR A 130 9.59 6.25 20.63
C THR A 130 10.04 5.02 19.85
N PRO A 131 11.28 5.04 19.31
CA PRO A 131 11.72 4.01 18.36
C PRO A 131 11.77 2.60 18.97
N TRP A 132 12.04 2.49 20.27
CA TRP A 132 12.09 1.20 21.00
C TRP A 132 10.75 0.45 21.05
N GLY A 133 9.63 1.13 20.83
CA GLY A 133 8.30 0.54 20.86
C GLY A 133 7.69 0.25 19.49
N ILE A 134 8.36 0.62 18.39
CA ILE A 134 7.77 0.57 17.04
C ILE A 134 7.28 -0.83 16.66
N LEU A 135 8.13 -1.84 16.81
CA LEU A 135 7.76 -3.19 16.38
C LEU A 135 6.60 -3.75 17.21
N ASP A 136 6.63 -3.55 18.52
CA ASP A 136 5.57 -4.01 19.41
C ASP A 136 4.24 -3.32 19.14
N GLN A 137 4.27 -2.01 18.87
CA GLN A 137 3.08 -1.24 18.50
C GLN A 137 2.48 -1.77 17.19
N LEU A 138 3.30 -2.00 16.18
CA LEU A 138 2.84 -2.56 14.90
C LEU A 138 2.22 -3.94 15.08
N GLN A 139 2.86 -4.84 15.82
CA GLN A 139 2.35 -6.18 16.09
C GLN A 139 1.05 -6.15 16.90
N SER A 140 0.99 -5.29 17.92
CA SER A 140 -0.21 -5.12 18.75
C SER A 140 -1.40 -4.63 17.93
N TRP A 141 -1.23 -3.58 17.13
CA TRP A 141 -2.31 -3.05 16.29
C TRP A 141 -2.72 -4.00 15.16
N ALA A 142 -1.77 -4.73 14.59
CA ALA A 142 -2.08 -5.78 13.61
C ALA A 142 -2.89 -6.93 14.24
N SER A 143 -2.58 -7.31 15.48
CA SER A 143 -3.36 -8.31 16.23
C SER A 143 -4.77 -7.81 16.52
N VAL A 144 -4.91 -6.59 17.04
CA VAL A 144 -6.22 -5.97 17.29
C VAL A 144 -7.07 -5.91 16.02
N LEU A 145 -6.46 -5.53 14.90
CA LEU A 145 -7.13 -5.48 13.61
C LEU A 145 -7.55 -6.88 13.14
N GLY A 146 -6.66 -7.86 13.24
CA GLY A 146 -6.95 -9.26 12.89
C GLY A 146 -8.09 -9.84 13.72
N ASP A 147 -8.03 -9.68 15.05
CA ASP A 147 -9.09 -10.12 15.97
C ASP A 147 -10.44 -9.46 15.68
N HIS A 148 -10.42 -8.21 15.23
CA HIS A 148 -11.64 -7.51 14.84
C HIS A 148 -12.21 -8.06 13.52
N ILE A 149 -11.36 -8.26 12.50
CA ILE A 149 -11.76 -8.82 11.20
C ILE A 149 -12.32 -10.24 11.36
N ASP A 150 -11.74 -11.04 12.26
CA ASP A 150 -12.22 -12.40 12.52
C ASP A 150 -13.64 -12.44 13.10
N LYS A 151 -14.04 -11.38 13.79
CA LYS A 151 -15.39 -11.22 14.39
C LYS A 151 -16.43 -10.68 13.38
N LEU A 152 -16.01 -10.17 12.23
CA LEU A 152 -16.94 -9.70 11.20
C LEU A 152 -17.69 -10.90 10.59
N ASP A 153 -18.98 -10.70 10.33
CA ASP A 153 -19.84 -11.72 9.68
C ASP A 153 -19.65 -11.72 8.15
N LEU A 154 -18.40 -11.91 7.73
CA LEU A 154 -18.04 -12.04 6.32
C LEU A 154 -18.19 -13.48 5.87
N THR A 155 -18.78 -13.69 4.69
CA THR A 155 -18.86 -15.03 4.10
C THR A 155 -17.48 -15.58 3.78
N PRO A 156 -17.30 -16.93 3.76
CA PRO A 156 -16.04 -17.53 3.36
C PRO A 156 -15.55 -17.07 1.99
N GLU A 157 -16.47 -16.87 1.04
CA GLU A 157 -16.20 -16.37 -0.30
C GLU A 157 -15.66 -14.94 -0.27
N GLN A 158 -16.28 -14.04 0.51
CA GLN A 158 -15.82 -12.66 0.70
C GLN A 158 -14.41 -12.63 1.29
N ARG A 159 -14.14 -13.46 2.31
CA ARG A 159 -12.80 -13.57 2.92
C ARG A 159 -11.77 -14.08 1.92
N LEU A 160 -12.09 -15.11 1.16
CA LEU A 160 -11.20 -15.66 0.15
C LEU A 160 -10.92 -14.64 -0.96
N GLN A 161 -11.98 -13.99 -1.46
CA GLN A 161 -11.87 -12.99 -2.52
C GLN A 161 -11.01 -11.80 -2.11
N SER A 162 -11.20 -11.27 -0.90
CA SER A 162 -10.40 -10.16 -0.40
C SER A 162 -8.91 -10.53 -0.27
N LYS A 163 -8.61 -11.73 0.23
CA LYS A 163 -7.23 -12.24 0.31
C LYS A 163 -6.60 -12.45 -1.08
N LYS A 164 -7.33 -13.01 -2.03
CA LYS A 164 -6.88 -13.15 -3.43
C LYS A 164 -6.59 -11.80 -4.07
N GLN A 165 -7.43 -10.79 -3.83
CA GLN A 165 -7.21 -9.43 -4.33
C GLN A 165 -5.91 -8.83 -3.79
N GLN A 166 -5.55 -9.05 -2.51
CA GLN A 166 -4.29 -8.56 -1.96
C GLN A 166 -3.08 -9.22 -2.63
N VAL A 167 -3.13 -10.53 -2.88
CA VAL A 167 -2.08 -11.25 -3.62
C VAL A 167 -1.94 -10.69 -5.03
N GLN A 168 -3.03 -10.51 -5.75
CA GLN A 168 -3.02 -9.94 -7.10
C GLN A 168 -2.49 -8.51 -7.13
N LYS A 169 -2.87 -7.67 -6.16
CA LYS A 169 -2.36 -6.29 -6.06
C LYS A 169 -0.86 -6.28 -5.80
N TRP A 170 -0.35 -7.18 -4.97
CA TRP A 170 1.08 -7.33 -4.72
C TRP A 170 1.83 -7.72 -5.99
N GLN A 171 1.36 -8.72 -6.71
CA GLN A 171 2.00 -9.24 -7.92
C GLN A 171 1.92 -8.28 -9.12
N ARG A 172 0.90 -7.43 -9.18
CA ARG A 172 0.71 -6.43 -10.25
C ARG A 172 1.59 -5.20 -10.10
N TYR A 173 2.32 -5.07 -9.00
CA TYR A 173 3.22 -3.94 -8.84
C TYR A 173 4.30 -3.95 -9.93
N THR A 174 4.46 -2.82 -10.60
CA THR A 174 5.53 -2.57 -11.58
C THR A 174 6.25 -1.30 -11.19
N GLU A 175 7.58 -1.32 -11.25
CA GLU A 175 8.36 -0.13 -10.92
C GLU A 175 8.17 0.95 -12.00
N PRO A 176 7.90 2.20 -11.62
CA PRO A 176 7.82 3.30 -12.57
C PRO A 176 9.15 3.46 -13.31
N GLY A 177 9.12 3.40 -14.64
CA GLY A 177 10.31 3.44 -15.52
C GLY A 177 10.52 2.16 -16.31
N ASP A 178 10.18 1.00 -15.78
CA ASP A 178 10.30 -0.28 -16.51
C ASP A 178 9.38 -0.36 -17.73
N GLU A 179 8.29 0.41 -17.74
CA GLU A 179 7.38 0.52 -18.89
C GLU A 179 8.07 1.13 -20.13
N LEU A 180 9.06 1.99 -19.94
CA LEU A 180 9.82 2.61 -21.03
C LEU A 180 10.83 1.63 -21.65
N GLU A 181 11.44 0.77 -20.84
CA GLU A 181 12.37 -0.26 -21.31
C GLU A 181 11.63 -1.43 -21.97
N ALA A 182 10.44 -1.79 -21.49
CA ALA A 182 9.60 -2.80 -22.12
C ALA A 182 9.11 -2.41 -23.53
N ASN A 183 8.99 -1.12 -23.81
CA ASN A 183 8.66 -0.60 -25.15
C ASN A 183 9.88 -0.44 -26.06
N ALA A 184 11.10 -0.40 -25.50
CA ALA A 184 12.33 -0.22 -26.26
C ALA A 184 13.03 -1.55 -26.64
N SER A 185 12.75 -2.64 -25.96
CA SER A 185 13.35 -3.94 -26.21
C SER A 185 12.34 -4.91 -26.84
N SER A 186 12.48 -5.09 -28.17
CA SER A 186 12.04 -6.19 -29.04
C SER A 186 10.63 -6.78 -28.89
N PRO A 187 9.90 -6.99 -30.01
CA PRO A 187 8.53 -7.52 -30.04
C PRO A 187 8.39 -9.00 -29.62
N MET A 188 9.42 -9.62 -29.09
CA MET A 188 9.48 -11.09 -28.93
C MET A 188 9.24 -11.60 -27.49
N LYS A 189 8.92 -10.74 -26.52
CA LYS A 189 8.53 -11.15 -25.16
C LYS A 189 7.14 -10.66 -24.73
N ARG A 190 6.26 -10.37 -25.69
CA ARG A 190 4.81 -10.33 -25.46
C ARG A 190 4.22 -11.72 -25.65
N SER A 191 4.70 -12.67 -24.89
CA SER A 191 4.01 -13.94 -24.75
C SER A 191 3.15 -13.87 -23.49
N SER A 192 1.85 -13.76 -23.74
CA SER A 192 0.84 -14.38 -22.93
C SER A 192 0.66 -13.86 -21.48
N ARG A 193 0.13 -12.66 -21.32
CA ARG A 193 -0.85 -12.43 -20.27
C ARG A 193 -2.16 -12.03 -20.91
N ASN A 194 -2.78 -12.99 -21.58
CA ASN A 194 -4.18 -12.87 -21.98
C ASN A 194 -4.99 -12.89 -20.68
N LEU A 195 -5.74 -11.80 -20.45
CA LEU A 195 -6.92 -11.83 -19.59
C LEU A 195 -7.93 -12.77 -20.26
N SER A 196 -7.85 -14.05 -19.99
CA SER A 196 -8.97 -14.96 -20.12
C SER A 196 -9.42 -15.28 -18.70
N ASP A 197 -10.70 -15.04 -18.48
CA ASP A 197 -11.50 -15.42 -17.33
C ASP A 197 -11.58 -16.96 -17.21
N ASP A 198 -10.44 -17.62 -17.02
CA ASP A 198 -10.39 -19.05 -16.70
C ASP A 198 -10.02 -19.20 -15.23
N LEU A 199 -11.04 -19.48 -14.46
CA LEU A 199 -11.03 -19.72 -13.00
C LEU A 199 -10.36 -21.06 -12.60
N ASP A 200 -9.75 -21.79 -13.53
CA ASP A 200 -9.16 -23.10 -13.28
C ASP A 200 -7.83 -23.27 -14.03
N SER A 201 -6.78 -22.58 -13.61
CA SER A 201 -5.42 -23.00 -13.95
C SER A 201 -4.58 -23.11 -12.69
N ASP A 202 -4.20 -24.34 -12.41
CA ASP A 202 -3.44 -24.83 -11.26
C ASP A 202 -2.09 -24.11 -11.05
N ASP A 203 -1.94 -23.56 -9.96
CA ASP A 203 -1.03 -23.50 -8.79
C ASP A 203 0.50 -23.38 -8.97
N GLU A 204 1.14 -23.44 -10.11
CA GLU A 204 2.62 -23.37 -10.14
C GLU A 204 3.20 -21.96 -10.40
N ASP A 205 2.44 -21.01 -10.96
CA ASP A 205 2.93 -19.65 -11.26
C ASP A 205 2.52 -18.58 -10.22
N ASN A 206 1.82 -18.98 -9.16
CA ASN A 206 1.22 -18.05 -8.18
C ASN A 206 1.95 -17.99 -6.83
N GLN A 207 3.16 -18.55 -6.76
CA GLN A 207 3.90 -18.59 -5.50
C GLN A 207 4.48 -17.21 -5.17
N LEU A 208 4.02 -16.63 -4.05
CA LEU A 208 4.57 -15.39 -3.52
C LEU A 208 6.01 -15.63 -3.03
N PRO A 209 6.89 -14.61 -3.10
CA PRO A 209 8.21 -14.68 -2.50
C PRO A 209 8.14 -15.01 -1.00
N GLU A 210 9.24 -15.58 -0.48
CA GLU A 210 9.39 -15.88 0.94
C GLU A 210 9.06 -14.66 1.81
N ALA A 211 8.34 -14.90 2.91
CA ALA A 211 7.90 -13.92 3.90
C ALA A 211 6.82 -12.92 3.44
N VAL A 212 6.39 -12.96 2.17
CA VAL A 212 5.37 -12.04 1.65
C VAL A 212 3.96 -12.55 1.97
N LEU A 213 3.11 -11.66 2.51
CA LEU A 213 1.70 -11.93 2.81
C LEU A 213 1.46 -13.22 3.62
N THR A 214 2.41 -13.57 4.49
CA THR A 214 2.28 -14.72 5.40
C THR A 214 1.12 -14.52 6.37
N THR A 215 0.73 -13.28 6.62
CA THR A 215 -0.49 -12.89 7.33
C THR A 215 -1.31 -11.96 6.45
N ASN A 216 -2.23 -12.53 5.70
CA ASN A 216 -3.09 -11.76 4.78
C ASN A 216 -4.43 -11.45 5.45
N LEU A 217 -4.64 -10.20 5.83
CA LEU A 217 -5.89 -9.73 6.46
C LEU A 217 -7.00 -9.37 5.46
N GLY A 218 -6.71 -9.43 4.16
CA GLY A 218 -7.67 -9.10 3.10
C GLY A 218 -7.90 -7.60 2.90
N LEU A 219 -7.06 -6.75 3.48
CA LEU A 219 -7.12 -5.29 3.39
C LEU A 219 -5.82 -4.70 2.87
N ASP A 220 -5.90 -3.55 2.23
CA ASP A 220 -4.73 -2.72 1.97
C ASP A 220 -4.23 -2.11 3.27
N ILE A 221 -2.93 -2.26 3.55
CA ILE A 221 -2.29 -1.73 4.74
C ILE A 221 -1.13 -0.81 4.33
N VAL A 222 -1.04 0.35 4.98
CA VAL A 222 0.08 1.27 4.87
C VAL A 222 0.64 1.52 6.26
N VAL A 223 1.92 1.25 6.45
CA VAL A 223 2.64 1.59 7.67
C VAL A 223 3.25 2.97 7.48
N VAL A 224 3.00 3.87 8.43
CA VAL A 224 3.54 5.23 8.43
C VAL A 224 4.34 5.47 9.69
N ALA A 225 5.66 5.60 9.53
CA ALA A 225 6.54 6.08 10.59
C ALA A 225 6.56 7.62 10.54
N THR A 226 5.98 8.24 11.53
CA THR A 226 5.85 9.69 11.65
C THR A 226 7.02 10.32 12.40
N LYS A 227 7.11 11.66 12.38
CA LYS A 227 8.10 12.43 13.14
C LYS A 227 9.54 12.04 12.83
N THR A 228 9.83 11.73 11.56
CA THR A 228 11.17 11.30 11.14
C THR A 228 12.23 12.41 11.28
N ASP A 229 11.81 13.66 11.38
CA ASP A 229 12.67 14.79 11.79
C ASP A 229 13.34 14.58 13.15
N TYR A 230 12.73 13.78 14.04
CA TYR A 230 13.28 13.46 15.36
C TYR A 230 14.51 12.54 15.30
N MET A 231 14.77 11.89 14.17
CA MET A 231 15.96 11.03 13.99
C MET A 231 17.26 11.81 14.23
N SER A 232 17.32 13.07 13.83
CA SER A 232 18.46 13.95 14.12
C SER A 232 18.69 14.20 15.62
N THR A 233 17.62 14.20 16.40
CA THR A 233 17.68 14.31 17.88
C THR A 233 18.17 12.99 18.48
N LEU A 234 17.72 11.85 17.97
CA LEU A 234 18.19 10.54 18.39
C LEU A 234 19.70 10.38 18.19
N GLU A 235 20.23 10.89 17.07
CA GLU A 235 21.67 10.88 16.81
C GLU A 235 22.46 11.76 17.80
N LYS A 236 21.99 12.98 18.03
CA LYS A 236 22.71 13.97 18.82
C LYS A 236 22.63 13.77 20.34
N GLU A 237 21.47 13.30 20.81
CA GLU A 237 21.17 13.24 22.24
C GLU A 237 21.13 11.81 22.82
N HIS A 238 20.96 10.80 21.95
CA HIS A 238 20.77 9.42 22.37
C HIS A 238 21.75 8.42 21.75
N ASP A 239 22.82 8.92 21.12
CA ASP A 239 23.89 8.11 20.52
C ASP A 239 23.42 7.08 19.46
N TYR A 240 22.28 7.35 18.80
CA TYR A 240 21.82 6.54 17.68
C TYR A 240 22.76 6.72 16.49
N ARG A 241 23.07 5.62 15.82
CA ARG A 241 23.93 5.58 14.63
C ARG A 241 23.12 5.10 13.43
N ASP A 242 23.69 5.22 12.24
CA ASP A 242 23.05 4.74 11.02
C ASP A 242 22.65 3.26 11.12
N GLU A 243 23.49 2.42 11.73
CA GLU A 243 23.18 1.00 11.94
C GLU A 243 21.90 0.76 12.76
N HIS A 244 21.57 1.63 13.74
CA HIS A 244 20.33 1.52 14.51
C HIS A 244 19.11 1.86 13.64
N PHE A 245 19.23 2.85 12.76
CA PHE A 245 18.16 3.20 11.82
C PHE A 245 17.97 2.12 10.77
N ASP A 246 19.05 1.52 10.26
CA ASP A 246 19.00 0.38 9.35
C ASP A 246 18.38 -0.85 10.04
N PHE A 247 18.73 -1.10 11.30
CA PHE A 247 18.14 -2.16 12.11
C PHE A 247 16.63 -1.95 12.34
N MET A 248 16.21 -0.74 12.68
CA MET A 248 14.76 -0.42 12.77
C MET A 248 14.06 -0.60 11.43
N GLN A 249 14.64 -0.08 10.36
CA GLN A 249 14.07 -0.14 9.02
C GLN A 249 13.89 -1.60 8.57
N GLN A 250 14.87 -2.47 8.78
CA GLN A 250 14.75 -3.88 8.40
C GLN A 250 13.60 -4.59 9.09
N TRP A 251 13.38 -4.34 10.39
CA TRP A 251 12.28 -4.95 11.14
C TRP A 251 10.92 -4.42 10.71
N ILE A 252 10.82 -3.11 10.45
CA ILE A 252 9.59 -2.51 9.93
C ILE A 252 9.29 -3.06 8.52
N ARG A 253 10.29 -3.20 7.66
CA ARG A 253 10.13 -3.77 6.31
C ARG A 253 9.74 -5.25 6.35
N ARG A 254 10.33 -6.05 7.26
CA ARG A 254 9.90 -7.44 7.47
C ARG A 254 8.44 -7.53 7.90
N PHE A 255 8.01 -6.65 8.81
CA PHE A 255 6.60 -6.52 9.18
C PHE A 255 5.74 -6.18 7.96
N CYS A 256 6.15 -5.20 7.16
CA CYS A 256 5.42 -4.82 5.95
C CYS A 256 5.30 -5.98 4.94
N LEU A 257 6.35 -6.78 4.74
CA LEU A 257 6.28 -7.97 3.90
C LEU A 257 5.25 -8.97 4.43
N GLN A 258 5.27 -9.26 5.73
CA GLN A 258 4.36 -10.21 6.36
C GLN A 258 2.88 -9.87 6.09
N TYR A 259 2.54 -8.58 6.11
CA TYR A 259 1.16 -8.10 5.94
C TYR A 259 0.85 -7.58 4.54
N GLY A 260 1.82 -7.56 3.62
CA GLY A 260 1.67 -6.98 2.29
C GLY A 260 1.51 -5.45 2.31
N ALA A 261 2.08 -4.78 3.31
CA ALA A 261 1.93 -3.35 3.53
C ALA A 261 2.93 -2.51 2.74
N ALA A 262 2.54 -1.28 2.41
CA ALA A 262 3.46 -0.23 2.01
C ALA A 262 4.09 0.44 3.24
N LEU A 263 5.25 1.09 3.07
CA LEU A 263 5.96 1.81 4.13
C LEU A 263 6.25 3.25 3.73
N PHE A 264 5.92 4.19 4.62
CA PHE A 264 6.21 5.61 4.48
C PHE A 264 6.88 6.15 5.75
N TYR A 265 7.99 6.85 5.57
CA TYR A 265 8.58 7.70 6.60
C TYR A 265 8.14 9.13 6.32
N THR A 266 7.53 9.80 7.31
CA THR A 266 6.95 11.13 7.14
C THR A 266 7.34 12.08 8.27
N SER A 267 7.45 13.37 7.93
CA SER A 267 7.48 14.47 8.90
C SER A 267 6.48 15.55 8.50
N SER A 268 5.45 15.72 9.31
CA SER A 268 4.50 16.82 9.12
C SER A 268 5.15 18.18 9.40
N LYS A 269 6.17 18.22 10.27
CA LYS A 269 6.91 19.41 10.63
C LYS A 269 7.79 19.94 9.48
N GLU A 270 8.48 19.03 8.80
CA GLU A 270 9.36 19.34 7.67
C GLU A 270 8.70 19.15 6.32
N ASP A 271 7.40 18.82 6.30
CA ASP A 271 6.62 18.53 5.09
C ASP A 271 7.23 17.41 4.23
N LYS A 272 7.81 16.41 4.89
CA LYS A 272 8.52 15.33 4.22
C LYS A 272 7.57 14.16 3.93
N ASN A 273 7.49 13.73 2.67
CA ASN A 273 6.69 12.61 2.17
C ASN A 273 5.16 12.68 2.41
N CYS A 274 4.62 13.78 2.94
CA CYS A 274 3.17 13.88 3.18
C CYS A 274 2.37 13.94 1.86
N ASP A 275 2.83 14.72 0.88
CA ASP A 275 2.22 14.76 -0.46
C ASP A 275 2.32 13.40 -1.18
N LEU A 276 3.46 12.71 -1.08
CA LEU A 276 3.62 11.38 -1.65
C LEU A 276 2.73 10.34 -0.99
N LEU A 277 2.51 10.43 0.32
CA LEU A 277 1.55 9.59 1.03
C LEU A 277 0.13 9.83 0.53
N TYR A 278 -0.29 11.10 0.39
CA TYR A 278 -1.59 11.44 -0.19
C TYR A 278 -1.77 10.83 -1.59
N LYS A 279 -0.79 11.02 -2.48
CA LYS A 279 -0.81 10.47 -3.84
C LYS A 279 -0.86 8.93 -3.84
N TYR A 280 -0.13 8.29 -2.94
CA TYR A 280 -0.17 6.84 -2.80
C TYR A 280 -1.52 6.33 -2.30
N LEU A 281 -2.11 6.96 -1.29
CA LEU A 281 -3.44 6.61 -0.79
C LEU A 281 -4.50 6.73 -1.90
N THR A 282 -4.49 7.82 -2.64
CA THR A 282 -5.42 8.03 -3.75
C THR A 282 -5.19 7.06 -4.91
N HIS A 283 -3.94 6.68 -5.16
CA HIS A 283 -3.62 5.61 -6.10
C HIS A 283 -4.19 4.25 -5.67
N ARG A 284 -3.96 3.85 -4.42
CA ARG A 284 -4.43 2.54 -3.91
C ARG A 284 -5.94 2.43 -3.83
N ILE A 285 -6.61 3.52 -3.48
CA ILE A 285 -8.05 3.55 -3.21
C ILE A 285 -8.86 3.82 -4.47
N TYR A 286 -8.39 4.72 -5.34
CA TYR A 286 -9.13 5.20 -6.51
C TYR A 286 -8.48 4.85 -7.85
N GLY A 287 -7.28 4.26 -7.85
CA GLY A 287 -6.54 3.98 -9.08
C GLY A 287 -5.93 5.21 -9.75
N LEU A 288 -5.81 6.34 -9.06
CA LEU A 288 -5.19 7.54 -9.60
C LEU A 288 -3.70 7.30 -9.89
N PRO A 289 -3.08 8.00 -10.85
CA PRO A 289 -1.69 7.75 -11.22
C PRO A 289 -0.71 7.98 -10.07
N PHE A 290 0.20 7.03 -9.86
CA PHE A 290 1.32 7.14 -8.93
C PHE A 290 2.58 6.64 -9.62
N ARG A 291 3.53 7.53 -9.89
CA ARG A 291 4.73 7.25 -10.67
C ARG A 291 6.03 7.45 -9.88
N THR A 292 5.95 7.53 -8.57
CA THR A 292 7.13 7.67 -7.73
C THR A 292 7.73 6.31 -7.46
N PRO A 293 9.01 6.07 -7.79
CA PRO A 293 9.69 4.83 -7.47
C PRO A 293 9.90 4.70 -5.96
N ALA A 294 10.32 3.54 -5.50
CA ALA A 294 10.72 3.36 -4.10
C ALA A 294 11.89 4.28 -3.73
N LEU A 295 11.79 4.92 -2.58
CA LEU A 295 12.80 5.84 -2.03
C LEU A 295 13.39 5.20 -0.77
N ILE A 296 14.66 4.80 -0.82
CA ILE A 296 15.34 4.11 0.28
C ILE A 296 16.70 4.72 0.62
N VAL A 297 17.14 5.74 -0.10
CA VAL A 297 18.47 6.34 0.05
C VAL A 297 18.54 7.24 1.30
N GLU A 298 17.52 8.07 1.49
CA GLU A 298 17.43 8.94 2.65
C GLU A 298 16.78 8.20 3.82
N LYS A 299 17.49 8.05 4.92
CA LYS A 299 17.04 7.29 6.10
C LYS A 299 15.76 7.82 6.75
N ASP A 300 15.47 9.11 6.58
CA ASP A 300 14.31 9.81 7.15
C ASP A 300 13.18 10.06 6.15
N ALA A 301 13.35 9.63 4.90
CA ALA A 301 12.39 9.83 3.80
C ALA A 301 12.08 8.55 3.03
N VAL A 302 12.04 7.42 3.71
CA VAL A 302 11.74 6.11 3.10
C VAL A 302 10.32 6.07 2.56
N LEU A 303 10.19 5.51 1.35
CA LEU A 303 8.93 5.23 0.69
C LEU A 303 9.05 3.90 -0.04
N ILE A 304 8.26 2.92 0.35
CA ILE A 304 8.26 1.58 -0.24
C ILE A 304 6.82 1.19 -0.58
N PRO A 305 6.44 1.20 -1.88
CA PRO A 305 5.13 0.73 -2.32
C PRO A 305 4.93 -0.76 -2.01
N ALA A 306 3.70 -1.17 -1.74
CA ALA A 306 3.36 -2.58 -1.63
C ALA A 306 3.63 -3.29 -2.96
N GLY A 307 4.38 -4.39 -2.91
CA GLY A 307 4.80 -5.15 -4.09
C GLY A 307 6.26 -4.93 -4.51
N TRP A 308 6.91 -3.88 -4.01
CA TRP A 308 8.30 -3.59 -4.37
C TRP A 308 9.34 -4.41 -3.60
N ASP A 309 9.11 -4.63 -2.30
CA ASP A 309 10.13 -5.12 -1.38
C ASP A 309 10.31 -6.66 -1.39
N SER A 310 11.43 -7.12 -0.88
CA SER A 310 11.77 -8.53 -0.70
C SER A 310 12.80 -8.72 0.40
N MET A 311 12.92 -9.92 0.95
CA MET A 311 13.97 -10.26 1.93
C MET A 311 15.37 -10.01 1.37
N LYS A 312 15.58 -10.25 0.07
CA LYS A 312 16.86 -9.97 -0.59
C LYS A 312 17.19 -8.46 -0.59
N LYS A 313 16.20 -7.59 -0.85
CA LYS A 313 16.42 -6.13 -0.80
C LYS A 313 16.65 -5.65 0.63
N ILE A 314 15.96 -6.23 1.62
CA ILE A 314 16.15 -5.90 3.03
C ILE A 314 17.55 -6.29 3.51
N SER A 315 18.09 -7.41 3.04
CA SER A 315 19.42 -7.90 3.47
C SER A 315 20.58 -6.97 3.12
N ILE A 316 20.38 -6.01 2.20
CA ILE A 316 21.39 -4.99 1.90
C ILE A 316 21.67 -4.10 3.14
N LEU A 317 20.68 -3.89 4.01
CA LEU A 317 20.84 -3.14 5.24
C LEU A 317 21.80 -3.84 6.23
N TYR A 318 21.98 -5.16 6.12
CA TYR A 318 22.82 -5.95 7.04
C TYR A 318 24.31 -5.60 6.89
N GLU A 319 24.72 -5.13 5.71
CA GLU A 319 26.11 -4.79 5.43
C GLU A 319 26.63 -3.64 6.32
N ASN A 320 25.74 -2.79 6.80
CA ASN A 320 26.07 -1.64 7.64
C ASN A 320 26.02 -1.96 9.15
N MET A 321 25.53 -3.14 9.54
CA MET A 321 25.34 -3.52 10.93
C MET A 321 26.65 -4.10 11.51
N GLN A 322 27.25 -3.40 12.47
CA GLN A 322 28.48 -3.81 13.12
C GLN A 322 28.25 -4.25 14.58
N THR A 323 27.45 -3.50 15.30
CA THR A 323 27.13 -3.75 16.71
C THR A 323 25.80 -4.45 16.92
N CYS A 324 24.85 -4.28 15.99
CA CYS A 324 23.59 -5.02 15.94
C CYS A 324 23.72 -6.18 14.95
N GLN A 325 23.10 -7.32 15.26
CA GLN A 325 22.93 -8.40 14.29
C GLN A 325 21.50 -8.38 13.72
N PRO A 326 21.28 -8.81 12.46
CA PRO A 326 19.95 -8.77 11.84
C PRO A 326 18.87 -9.53 12.62
N ASP A 327 19.25 -10.55 13.37
CA ASP A 327 18.34 -11.41 14.12
C ASP A 327 18.30 -11.12 15.63
N ASP A 328 18.97 -10.06 16.07
CA ASP A 328 18.88 -9.62 17.47
C ASP A 328 17.45 -9.23 17.83
N TYR A 329 17.08 -9.41 19.08
CA TYR A 329 15.79 -8.94 19.57
C TYR A 329 15.70 -7.43 19.44
N TYR A 330 14.60 -6.94 18.83
CA TYR A 330 14.41 -5.53 18.56
C TYR A 330 14.61 -4.64 19.80
N ARG A 331 14.05 -5.05 20.95
CA ARG A 331 14.14 -4.30 22.22
C ARG A 331 15.53 -4.28 22.82
N ASP A 332 16.37 -5.25 22.49
CA ASP A 332 17.75 -5.32 23.02
C ASP A 332 18.68 -4.41 22.21
N ALA A 333 18.42 -4.28 20.91
CA ALA A 333 19.17 -3.39 20.03
C ALA A 333 18.70 -1.92 20.11
N ILE A 334 17.37 -1.71 20.17
CA ILE A 334 16.75 -0.38 20.23
C ILE A 334 16.22 -0.14 21.65
N VAL A 335 17.12 0.33 22.51
CA VAL A 335 16.84 0.47 23.95
C VAL A 335 16.21 1.82 24.25
N GLN A 336 15.22 1.83 25.15
CA GLN A 336 14.67 3.07 25.68
C GLN A 336 15.75 3.82 26.51
N PRO A 337 16.03 5.09 26.22
CA PRO A 337 16.96 5.87 27.02
C PRO A 337 16.50 5.95 28.48
N ALA A 338 17.47 5.84 29.39
CA ALA A 338 17.17 6.02 30.82
C ALA A 338 16.66 7.43 31.08
N THR A 339 15.47 7.54 31.70
CA THR A 339 14.92 8.84 32.11
C THR A 339 15.89 9.49 33.09
N ARG A 340 16.54 10.57 32.68
CA ARG A 340 17.29 11.41 33.62
C ARG A 340 16.30 11.96 34.64
N LYS A 341 16.35 11.49 35.87
CA LYS A 341 15.67 12.17 37.00
C LYS A 341 16.32 13.53 37.10
N VAL A 342 15.58 14.56 36.72
CA VAL A 342 15.93 15.93 37.04
C VAL A 342 15.76 16.02 38.55
N GLY A 343 16.87 16.09 39.27
CA GLY A 343 16.94 16.30 40.72
C GLY A 343 16.61 17.74 41.07
#